data_ac7e3871b7b985e7f30d0456d7e82e5b
#
_entry.id   ac7e3871b7b985e7f30d0456d7e82e5b
#
_cell.length_a   1.000
_cell.length_b   1.000
_cell.length_c   1.000
_cell.angle_alpha   90.00
_cell.angle_beta   90.00
_cell.angle_gamma   90.00
#
_symmetry.space_group_name_H-M   'P 1'
#
loop_
_entity.id
_entity.type
_entity.pdbx_description
1 polymer ?
#
loop_
_entity_poly.entity_id
_entity_poly.type
_entity_poly.pdbx_seq_one_letter_code
_entity_poly.pdbx_strand_id
1 'polypeptide(L)'
;MRTLLSLALLTGAAALVPPNSNSRRQPLTPRKGFFDNAFKNESFDKKPNAGSGLSTQKKTVPVKIGSRTVQAMPGQRMKDVVRAARAPIKFNCEDGQCGTCESKVDGRVTRVCVAKIPARGCTITRK
;
A
#
# COMPACT_ATOMS: atom_id res chain seq x y z
N MET A 1 56.83 36.54 18.82
CA MET A 1 57.42 35.63 17.84
C MET A 1 56.23 35.04 17.07
N ARG A 2 55.73 35.65 16.02
CA ARG A 2 56.12 35.59 14.61
C ARG A 2 56.19 34.19 14.09
N THR A 3 55.20 33.81 13.26
CA THR A 3 55.27 33.23 11.91
C THR A 3 53.84 32.90 11.51
N LEU A 4 53.21 33.68 10.65
CA LEU A 4 53.24 33.83 9.19
C LEU A 4 52.94 32.56 8.39
N LEU A 5 51.84 32.69 7.63
CA LEU A 5 51.63 32.34 6.23
C LEU A 5 51.54 30.86 5.85
N SER A 6 50.39 30.43 5.32
CA SER A 6 50.31 30.15 3.88
C SER A 6 48.86 30.04 3.40
N LEU A 7 48.55 30.99 2.56
CA LEU A 7 47.37 31.10 1.72
C LEU A 7 47.58 30.21 0.49
N ALA A 8 46.81 29.14 0.32
CA ALA A 8 46.77 28.37 -0.91
C ALA A 8 45.38 28.49 -1.55
N LEU A 9 45.28 29.42 -2.50
CA LEU A 9 44.21 29.53 -3.47
C LEU A 9 44.28 28.33 -4.43
N LEU A 10 43.30 27.47 -4.37
CA LEU A 10 43.00 26.47 -5.39
C LEU A 10 41.77 26.93 -6.16
N THR A 11 42.01 27.61 -7.27
CA THR A 11 41.04 27.90 -8.31
C THR A 11 40.71 26.63 -9.06
N GLY A 12 39.60 26.00 -8.68
CA GLY A 12 39.00 24.87 -9.41
C GLY A 12 38.19 25.39 -10.59
N ALA A 13 38.69 25.17 -11.80
CA ALA A 13 38.00 25.47 -13.05
C ALA A 13 36.72 24.64 -13.16
N ALA A 14 35.57 25.30 -13.14
CA ALA A 14 34.28 24.68 -13.46
C ALA A 14 34.26 24.41 -14.97
N ALA A 15 34.37 23.15 -15.35
CA ALA A 15 34.11 22.69 -16.70
C ALA A 15 32.61 22.81 -16.98
N LEU A 16 32.25 23.81 -17.76
CA LEU A 16 30.94 23.97 -18.37
C LEU A 16 30.70 22.81 -19.36
N VAL A 17 29.91 21.82 -18.95
CA VAL A 17 29.38 20.82 -19.85
C VAL A 17 28.27 21.48 -20.68
N PRO A 18 28.36 21.56 -21.99
CA PRO A 18 27.29 22.12 -22.80
C PRO A 18 26.08 21.20 -22.78
N PRO A 19 24.86 21.74 -22.71
CA PRO A 19 23.66 20.91 -22.82
C PRO A 19 23.60 20.34 -24.24
N ASN A 20 23.59 19.01 -24.34
CA ASN A 20 23.38 18.29 -25.58
C ASN A 20 21.95 18.50 -26.07
N SER A 21 21.74 19.54 -26.87
CA SER A 21 20.44 19.91 -27.44
C SER A 21 20.18 19.23 -28.78
N ASN A 22 20.37 17.91 -28.87
CA ASN A 22 20.05 17.19 -30.09
C ASN A 22 19.16 15.97 -29.85
N SER A 23 18.17 16.12 -28.97
CA SER A 23 17.03 15.21 -28.96
C SER A 23 16.02 15.71 -29.99
N ARG A 24 16.27 15.46 -31.28
CA ARG A 24 15.24 15.48 -32.31
C ARG A 24 14.19 14.45 -31.89
N ARG A 25 13.15 14.91 -31.22
CA ARG A 25 11.93 14.14 -31.07
C ARG A 25 11.40 13.90 -32.48
N GLN A 26 11.71 12.74 -33.02
CA GLN A 26 11.05 12.28 -34.23
C GLN A 26 9.55 12.20 -33.90
N PRO A 27 8.67 12.79 -34.73
CA PRO A 27 7.24 12.57 -34.57
C PRO A 27 7.02 11.08 -34.70
N LEU A 28 6.48 10.47 -33.63
CA LEU A 28 6.02 9.09 -33.63
C LEU A 28 4.88 9.01 -34.63
N THR A 29 5.21 8.68 -35.87
CA THR A 29 4.17 8.26 -36.83
C THR A 29 3.48 7.05 -36.23
N PRO A 30 2.16 7.09 -36.04
CA PRO A 30 1.45 5.91 -35.55
C PRO A 30 1.64 4.80 -36.58
N ARG A 31 2.49 3.84 -36.28
CA ARG A 31 2.52 2.58 -37.02
C ARG A 31 1.14 1.97 -36.83
N LYS A 32 0.34 1.95 -37.88
CA LYS A 32 -0.87 1.12 -37.94
C LYS A 32 -0.42 -0.32 -37.71
N GLY A 33 -0.39 -0.71 -36.44
CA GLY A 33 0.00 -2.06 -36.06
C GLY A 33 -1.14 -3.02 -36.35
N PHE A 34 -0.78 -4.23 -36.64
CA PHE A 34 -1.67 -5.38 -36.81
C PHE A 34 -2.70 -5.53 -35.65
N PHE A 35 -2.46 -4.85 -34.54
CA PHE A 35 -3.31 -4.87 -33.34
C PHE A 35 -4.37 -3.77 -33.26
N ASP A 36 -4.45 -2.84 -34.22
CA ASP A 36 -5.45 -1.77 -34.18
C ASP A 36 -6.90 -2.29 -34.23
N ASN A 37 -7.11 -3.48 -34.75
CA ASN A 37 -8.42 -4.12 -34.76
C ASN A 37 -8.63 -5.11 -33.59
N ALA A 38 -7.57 -5.49 -32.87
CA ALA A 38 -7.69 -6.45 -31.79
C ALA A 38 -8.37 -5.87 -30.54
N PHE A 39 -8.39 -4.54 -30.41
CA PHE A 39 -8.99 -3.82 -29.29
C PHE A 39 -10.21 -3.00 -29.68
N LYS A 40 -10.66 -3.09 -30.93
CA LYS A 40 -12.01 -2.62 -31.30
C LYS A 40 -13.03 -3.65 -30.80
N ASN A 41 -13.09 -3.82 -29.49
CA ASN A 41 -14.28 -4.40 -28.90
C ASN A 41 -15.40 -3.39 -29.08
N GLU A 42 -16.16 -3.61 -30.14
CA GLU A 42 -17.41 -2.93 -30.35
C GLU A 42 -18.25 -3.11 -29.11
N SER A 43 -18.60 -1.95 -28.53
CA SER A 43 -19.62 -1.81 -27.50
C SER A 43 -19.40 -2.58 -26.19
N PHE A 44 -18.57 -2.03 -25.32
CA PHE A 44 -18.77 -2.21 -23.88
C PHE A 44 -20.06 -1.56 -23.35
N ASP A 45 -20.84 -0.95 -24.24
CA ASP A 45 -22.19 -0.44 -23.93
C ASP A 45 -23.25 -1.55 -23.86
N LYS A 46 -22.80 -2.81 -23.94
CA LYS A 46 -23.70 -3.91 -23.69
C LYS A 46 -24.02 -3.90 -22.19
N LYS A 47 -25.25 -3.46 -21.86
CA LYS A 47 -25.93 -3.64 -20.57
C LYS A 47 -25.28 -4.74 -19.75
N PRO A 48 -24.97 -4.51 -18.47
CA PRO A 48 -24.54 -5.59 -17.61
C PRO A 48 -25.57 -6.69 -17.74
N ASN A 49 -25.16 -7.78 -18.36
CA ASN A 49 -25.97 -8.95 -18.51
C ASN A 49 -26.38 -9.37 -17.09
N ALA A 50 -27.63 -9.19 -16.76
CA ALA A 50 -28.22 -9.66 -15.51
C ALA A 50 -28.29 -11.20 -15.56
N GLY A 51 -27.12 -11.84 -15.62
CA GLY A 51 -26.99 -13.26 -15.73
C GLY A 51 -25.69 -13.70 -15.08
N SER A 52 -25.79 -14.40 -13.97
CA SER A 52 -24.71 -15.14 -13.31
C SER A 52 -23.45 -14.35 -12.96
N GLY A 53 -23.57 -13.10 -12.64
CA GLY A 53 -22.54 -12.42 -11.90
C GLY A 53 -22.51 -13.01 -10.50
N LEU A 54 -21.36 -13.53 -10.09
CA LEU A 54 -21.01 -13.62 -8.69
C LEU A 54 -21.26 -12.23 -8.12
N SER A 55 -22.45 -11.96 -7.59
CA SER A 55 -22.65 -10.82 -6.72
C SER A 55 -21.87 -11.14 -5.45
N THR A 56 -20.57 -10.92 -5.52
CA THR A 56 -19.70 -10.93 -4.36
C THR A 56 -20.12 -9.73 -3.54
N GLN A 57 -21.29 -9.83 -2.92
CA GLN A 57 -21.64 -8.94 -1.83
C GLN A 57 -20.50 -9.14 -0.84
N LYS A 58 -19.60 -8.20 -0.80
CA LYS A 58 -18.50 -8.16 0.16
C LYS A 58 -19.15 -8.13 1.53
N LYS A 59 -19.42 -9.33 2.08
CA LYS A 59 -20.00 -9.48 3.39
C LYS A 59 -19.01 -8.90 4.38
N THR A 60 -19.26 -7.68 4.81
CA THR A 60 -18.46 -7.04 5.85
C THR A 60 -19.01 -7.41 7.22
N VAL A 61 -18.13 -7.52 8.20
CA VAL A 61 -18.47 -7.81 9.57
C VAL A 61 -17.96 -6.70 10.48
N PRO A 62 -18.71 -6.36 11.54
CA PRO A 62 -18.28 -5.34 12.49
C PRO A 62 -17.14 -5.89 13.37
N VAL A 63 -16.07 -5.16 13.45
CA VAL A 63 -14.94 -5.41 14.36
C VAL A 63 -14.84 -4.27 15.35
N LYS A 64 -15.06 -4.55 16.62
CA LYS A 64 -14.98 -3.57 17.69
C LYS A 64 -13.55 -3.53 18.23
N ILE A 65 -12.89 -2.37 18.17
CA ILE A 65 -11.52 -2.20 18.64
C ILE A 65 -11.51 -1.09 19.69
N GLY A 66 -11.52 -1.50 20.97
CA GLY A 66 -11.72 -0.56 22.07
C GLY A 66 -13.08 0.13 21.94
N SER A 67 -13.08 1.45 21.73
CA SER A 67 -14.28 2.28 21.56
C SER A 67 -14.72 2.45 20.09
N ARG A 68 -13.92 1.98 19.12
CA ARG A 68 -14.21 2.16 17.70
C ARG A 68 -14.75 0.88 17.07
N THR A 69 -15.70 1.02 16.14
CA THR A 69 -16.21 -0.09 15.33
C THR A 69 -15.80 0.15 13.88
N VAL A 70 -15.17 -0.85 13.27
CA VAL A 70 -14.69 -0.81 11.88
C VAL A 70 -15.31 -1.98 11.13
N GLN A 71 -15.71 -1.75 9.88
CA GLN A 71 -16.18 -2.81 9.01
C GLN A 71 -14.96 -3.50 8.36
N ALA A 72 -14.91 -4.82 8.49
CA ALA A 72 -13.83 -5.63 7.92
C ALA A 72 -14.39 -6.83 7.15
N MET A 73 -13.57 -7.41 6.28
CA MET A 73 -13.97 -8.64 5.59
C MET A 73 -13.60 -9.86 6.42
N PRO A 74 -14.44 -10.90 6.44
CA PRO A 74 -14.08 -12.19 7.00
C PRO A 74 -12.81 -12.73 6.35
N GLY A 75 -11.89 -13.27 7.17
CA GLY A 75 -10.62 -13.80 6.69
C GLY A 75 -9.52 -12.76 6.46
N GLN A 76 -9.83 -11.47 6.51
CA GLN A 76 -8.84 -10.39 6.46
C GLN A 76 -7.89 -10.48 7.66
N ARG A 77 -6.62 -10.09 7.49
CA ARG A 77 -5.65 -10.07 8.59
C ARG A 77 -6.03 -9.02 9.62
N MET A 78 -6.09 -9.40 10.90
CA MET A 78 -6.45 -8.48 11.98
C MET A 78 -5.50 -7.29 12.07
N LYS A 79 -4.20 -7.47 11.79
CA LYS A 79 -3.22 -6.38 11.81
C LYS A 79 -3.60 -5.21 10.90
N ASP A 80 -4.13 -5.50 9.71
CA ASP A 80 -4.46 -4.49 8.72
C ASP A 80 -5.68 -3.67 9.18
N VAL A 81 -6.67 -4.36 9.76
CA VAL A 81 -7.86 -3.71 10.32
C VAL A 81 -7.51 -2.86 11.54
N VAL A 82 -6.64 -3.36 12.42
CA VAL A 82 -6.16 -2.63 13.60
C VAL A 82 -5.36 -1.38 13.20
N ARG A 83 -4.52 -1.47 12.17
CA ARG A 83 -3.78 -0.33 11.62
C ARG A 83 -4.73 0.70 10.98
N ALA A 84 -5.70 0.24 10.19
CA ALA A 84 -6.71 1.11 9.58
C ALA A 84 -7.54 1.84 10.65
N ALA A 85 -7.86 1.16 11.74
CA ALA A 85 -8.54 1.74 12.89
C ALA A 85 -7.66 2.70 13.73
N ARG A 86 -6.38 2.81 13.43
CA ARG A 86 -5.37 3.55 14.21
C ARG A 86 -5.40 3.18 15.70
N ALA A 87 -5.58 1.88 15.98
CA ALA A 87 -5.61 1.40 17.35
C ALA A 87 -4.18 1.40 17.95
N PRO A 88 -4.02 1.68 19.25
CA PRO A 88 -2.72 1.79 19.89
C PRO A 88 -2.12 0.41 20.23
N ILE A 89 -2.07 -0.50 19.26
CA ILE A 89 -1.45 -1.82 19.37
C ILE A 89 -0.11 -1.76 18.66
N LYS A 90 0.96 -2.11 19.37
CA LYS A 90 2.32 -2.13 18.81
C LYS A 90 2.57 -3.45 18.08
N PHE A 91 3.19 -3.36 16.91
CA PHE A 91 3.66 -4.50 16.13
C PHE A 91 5.18 -4.45 16.05
N ASN A 92 5.85 -5.62 16.17
CA ASN A 92 7.30 -5.72 16.08
C ASN A 92 7.71 -6.75 15.01
N CYS A 93 7.63 -8.05 15.33
CA CYS A 93 8.06 -9.11 14.40
C CYS A 93 7.07 -9.38 13.26
N GLU A 94 5.80 -9.16 13.48
CA GLU A 94 4.66 -9.46 12.58
C GLU A 94 4.45 -10.96 12.25
N ASP A 95 5.32 -11.83 12.73
CA ASP A 95 5.29 -13.29 12.51
C ASP A 95 4.67 -14.06 13.69
N GLY A 96 4.24 -13.34 14.71
CA GLY A 96 3.63 -13.94 15.88
C GLY A 96 4.60 -14.50 16.91
N GLN A 97 5.91 -14.28 16.81
CA GLN A 97 6.88 -14.84 17.74
C GLN A 97 7.08 -13.96 18.98
N CYS A 98 7.20 -12.65 18.82
CA CYS A 98 7.62 -11.75 19.92
C CYS A 98 6.55 -11.44 20.97
N GLY A 99 5.26 -11.71 20.70
CA GLY A 99 4.17 -11.44 21.63
C GLY A 99 3.80 -9.95 21.82
N THR A 100 4.51 -9.00 21.21
CA THR A 100 4.28 -7.55 21.39
C THR A 100 2.86 -7.12 20.98
N CYS A 101 2.26 -7.80 20.00
CA CYS A 101 0.92 -7.53 19.49
C CYS A 101 -0.18 -8.34 20.20
N GLU A 102 0.09 -8.97 21.33
CA GLU A 102 -0.92 -9.71 22.08
C GLU A 102 -2.04 -8.79 22.56
N SER A 103 -3.25 -9.19 22.25
CA SER A 103 -4.48 -8.50 22.64
C SER A 103 -5.58 -9.50 22.93
N LYS A 104 -6.59 -9.10 23.69
CA LYS A 104 -7.73 -9.95 23.94
C LYS A 104 -8.72 -9.82 22.78
N VAL A 105 -8.93 -10.93 22.08
CA VAL A 105 -9.92 -11.05 21.01
C VAL A 105 -11.06 -11.94 21.54
N ASP A 106 -12.23 -11.37 21.68
CA ASP A 106 -13.39 -12.04 22.29
C ASP A 106 -13.07 -12.68 23.67
N GLY A 107 -12.26 -11.99 24.46
CA GLY A 107 -11.82 -12.44 25.79
C GLY A 107 -10.61 -13.38 25.80
N ARG A 108 -10.16 -13.88 24.66
CA ARG A 108 -8.97 -14.76 24.55
C ARG A 108 -7.73 -13.96 24.13
N VAL A 109 -6.61 -14.24 24.77
CA VAL A 109 -5.32 -13.65 24.37
C VAL A 109 -4.89 -14.21 23.02
N THR A 110 -4.74 -13.35 22.04
CA THR A 110 -4.41 -13.73 20.66
C THR A 110 -3.37 -12.79 20.10
N ARG A 111 -2.48 -13.30 19.27
CA ARG A 111 -1.47 -12.51 18.55
C ARG A 111 -2.11 -11.91 17.29
N VAL A 112 -2.43 -10.63 17.35
CA VAL A 112 -3.20 -9.91 16.31
C VAL A 112 -2.48 -9.87 14.96
N CYS A 113 -1.15 -9.96 14.93
CA CYS A 113 -0.36 -9.91 13.70
C CYS A 113 -0.62 -11.10 12.75
N VAL A 114 -0.91 -12.28 13.29
CA VAL A 114 -1.14 -13.51 12.52
C VAL A 114 -2.61 -13.92 12.48
N ALA A 115 -3.43 -13.37 13.36
CA ALA A 115 -4.85 -13.70 13.44
C ALA A 115 -5.65 -13.15 12.25
N LYS A 116 -6.75 -13.83 11.94
CA LYS A 116 -7.70 -13.44 10.88
C LYS A 116 -9.05 -13.07 11.50
N ILE A 117 -9.78 -12.20 10.81
CA ILE A 117 -11.13 -11.79 11.23
C ILE A 117 -12.11 -12.95 11.04
N PRO A 118 -12.84 -13.36 12.10
CA PRO A 118 -13.86 -14.38 12.00
C PRO A 118 -15.10 -13.87 11.25
N ALA A 119 -15.89 -14.80 10.70
CA ALA A 119 -17.09 -14.49 9.91
C ALA A 119 -18.19 -13.77 10.70
N ARG A 120 -18.19 -13.89 12.00
CA ARG A 120 -19.16 -13.25 12.91
C ARG A 120 -18.75 -11.85 13.40
N GLY A 121 -17.55 -11.39 13.04
CA GLY A 121 -16.94 -10.23 13.66
C GLY A 121 -16.27 -10.57 15.00
N CYS A 122 -15.59 -9.61 15.60
CA CYS A 122 -14.91 -9.82 16.89
C CYS A 122 -14.71 -8.50 17.65
N THR A 123 -14.43 -8.64 18.95
CA THR A 123 -14.07 -7.51 19.80
C THR A 123 -12.60 -7.62 20.21
N ILE A 124 -11.82 -6.60 19.92
CA ILE A 124 -10.39 -6.54 20.23
C ILE A 124 -10.17 -5.51 21.33
N THR A 125 -9.62 -5.93 22.46
CA THR A 125 -9.25 -5.08 23.58
C THR A 125 -7.78 -5.25 23.91
N ARG A 126 -7.12 -4.18 24.39
CA ARG A 126 -5.74 -4.27 24.85
C ARG A 126 -5.63 -5.27 26.02
N LYS A 127 -4.46 -5.92 26.09
CA LYS A 127 -4.06 -6.70 27.26
C LYS A 127 -3.62 -5.78 28.38
#